data_d85a68c9a86a40c490c5fe858dd35092
#
_entry.id   d85a68c9a86a40c490c5fe858dd35092
#
_cell.length_a   1.000
_cell.length_b   1.000
_cell.length_c   1.000
_cell.angle_alpha   90.00
_cell.angle_beta   90.00
_cell.angle_gamma   90.00
#
_symmetry.space_group_name_H-M   'P 1'
#
loop_
_entity.id
_entity.type
_entity.pdbx_description
1 polymer ?
#
loop_
_entity_poly.entity_id
_entity_poly.type
_entity_poly.pdbx_seq_one_letter_code
_entity_poly.pdbx_strand_id
1 'polypeptide(L)'
;MPPRRSLPARIVLVLLGVGVLVWIASLGAVFIWERNDQARPAGAIVVLGAAQYVGHPSPVLRARLDHAIALWRRNLAPKLIVTGGTGTGDTTSEAAVSRRYCIRNGVPSDAILLETNGRTTSESVAAVAVLMQQLGRRDVLLVSDPFHMLRLTIIARRHGLEPYASPTPTSPIAASPVERWKYALGESIKAPMAFILERSDH
;
A
#
# COMPACT_ATOMS: atom_id res chain seq x y z
N MET A 1 43.43 -17.35 -27.22
CA MET A 1 42.01 -17.38 -27.53
C MET A 1 41.25 -17.38 -26.20
N PRO A 2 40.32 -16.47 -25.95
CA PRO A 2 39.48 -16.52 -24.73
C PRO A 2 38.63 -17.79 -24.75
N PRO A 3 38.44 -18.48 -23.62
CA PRO A 3 37.68 -19.72 -23.58
C PRO A 3 36.21 -19.43 -24.02
N ARG A 4 35.75 -20.18 -25.02
CA ARG A 4 34.35 -20.11 -25.45
C ARG A 4 33.48 -20.62 -24.29
N ARG A 5 32.77 -19.74 -23.61
CA ARG A 5 31.77 -20.13 -22.56
C ARG A 5 30.78 -21.13 -23.17
N SER A 6 30.55 -22.21 -22.45
CA SER A 6 29.53 -23.23 -22.85
C SER A 6 28.16 -22.61 -23.00
N LEU A 7 27.29 -23.15 -23.87
CA LEU A 7 25.93 -22.68 -24.11
C LEU A 7 25.14 -22.47 -22.80
N PRO A 8 25.16 -23.39 -21.82
CA PRO A 8 24.48 -23.19 -20.54
C PRO A 8 25.00 -21.99 -19.74
N ALA A 9 26.31 -21.74 -19.77
CA ALA A 9 26.87 -20.56 -19.09
C ALA A 9 26.41 -19.24 -19.72
N ARG A 10 26.22 -19.20 -21.05
CA ARG A 10 25.66 -18.02 -21.73
C ARG A 10 24.21 -17.79 -21.35
N ILE A 11 23.40 -18.86 -21.32
CA ILE A 11 21.99 -18.78 -20.90
C ILE A 11 21.88 -18.23 -19.45
N VAL A 12 22.68 -18.77 -18.53
CA VAL A 12 22.68 -18.30 -17.13
C VAL A 12 23.05 -16.82 -17.06
N LEU A 13 24.06 -16.37 -17.80
CA LEU A 13 24.46 -14.96 -17.81
C LEU A 13 23.35 -14.04 -18.37
N VAL A 14 22.67 -14.48 -19.43
CA VAL A 14 21.54 -13.73 -20.01
C VAL A 14 20.41 -13.62 -18.99
N LEU A 15 20.03 -14.74 -18.33
CA LEU A 15 18.98 -14.73 -17.31
C LEU A 15 19.32 -13.83 -16.12
N LEU A 16 20.58 -13.86 -15.65
CA LEU A 16 21.05 -12.94 -14.61
C LEU A 16 20.99 -11.48 -15.07
N GLY A 17 21.42 -11.20 -16.29
CA GLY A 17 21.36 -9.85 -16.87
C GLY A 17 19.90 -9.33 -16.96
N VAL A 18 18.99 -10.16 -17.44
CA VAL A 18 17.56 -9.83 -17.48
C VAL A 18 17.00 -9.60 -16.06
N GLY A 19 17.34 -10.45 -15.09
CA GLY A 19 16.93 -10.28 -13.70
C GLY A 19 17.39 -8.96 -13.10
N VAL A 20 18.64 -8.57 -13.35
CA VAL A 20 19.19 -7.27 -12.90
C VAL A 20 18.47 -6.11 -13.58
N LEU A 21 18.20 -6.17 -14.88
CA LEU A 21 17.48 -5.12 -15.59
C LEU A 21 16.04 -4.95 -15.08
N VAL A 22 15.34 -6.06 -14.85
CA VAL A 22 13.99 -6.04 -14.25
C VAL A 22 14.02 -5.42 -12.85
N TRP A 23 15.01 -5.76 -12.04
CA TRP A 23 15.16 -5.19 -10.71
C TRP A 23 15.44 -3.68 -10.75
N ILE A 24 16.35 -3.21 -11.62
CA ILE A 24 16.64 -1.79 -11.79
C ILE A 24 15.38 -1.04 -12.27
N ALA A 25 14.65 -1.59 -13.23
CA ALA A 25 13.41 -1.00 -13.72
C ALA A 25 12.34 -0.92 -12.60
N SER A 26 12.21 -1.98 -11.79
CA SER A 26 11.32 -2.01 -10.63
C SER A 26 11.70 -0.94 -9.59
N LEU A 27 12.97 -0.81 -9.27
CA LEU A 27 13.46 0.21 -8.34
C LEU A 27 13.17 1.63 -8.87
N GLY A 28 13.41 1.87 -10.16
CA GLY A 28 13.03 3.13 -10.81
C GLY A 28 11.54 3.41 -10.74
N ALA A 29 10.71 2.38 -10.98
CA ALA A 29 9.26 2.49 -10.85
C ALA A 29 8.82 2.84 -9.42
N VAL A 30 9.42 2.23 -8.38
CA VAL A 30 9.14 2.60 -6.98
C VAL A 30 9.38 4.09 -6.75
N PHE A 31 10.52 4.65 -7.19
CA PHE A 31 10.83 6.08 -7.02
C PHE A 31 9.90 7.01 -7.81
N ILE A 32 9.41 6.57 -8.98
CA ILE A 32 8.41 7.32 -9.75
C ILE A 32 7.08 7.34 -8.98
N TRP A 33 6.65 6.19 -8.46
CA TRP A 33 5.39 6.08 -7.73
C TRP A 33 5.40 6.76 -6.36
N GLU A 34 6.54 6.89 -5.71
CA GLU A 34 6.68 7.68 -4.47
C GLU A 34 6.21 9.13 -4.62
N ARG A 35 6.33 9.69 -5.83
CA ARG A 35 5.99 11.09 -6.14
C ARG A 35 4.69 11.25 -6.91
N ASN A 36 4.06 10.15 -7.27
CA ASN A 36 2.86 10.16 -8.08
C ASN A 36 1.61 10.29 -7.19
N ASP A 37 1.25 11.51 -6.86
CA ASP A 37 -0.02 11.81 -6.17
C ASP A 37 -1.14 11.97 -7.21
N GLN A 38 -2.12 11.08 -7.16
CA GLN A 38 -3.27 11.02 -8.04
C GLN A 38 -4.56 11.40 -7.31
N ALA A 39 -4.48 12.16 -6.22
CA ALA A 39 -5.61 12.54 -5.39
C ALA A 39 -6.74 13.15 -6.22
N ARG A 40 -7.89 12.47 -6.25
CA ARG A 40 -9.10 12.83 -6.98
C ARG A 40 -10.33 12.27 -6.28
N PRO A 41 -11.56 12.71 -6.64
CA PRO A 41 -12.78 12.09 -6.14
C PRO A 41 -12.82 10.59 -6.43
N ALA A 42 -13.19 9.79 -5.42
CA ALA A 42 -13.30 8.34 -5.47
C ALA A 42 -14.43 7.84 -4.56
N GLY A 43 -14.79 6.55 -4.68
CA GLY A 43 -15.83 5.93 -3.84
C GLY A 43 -15.44 5.81 -2.37
N ALA A 44 -14.15 5.60 -2.08
CA ALA A 44 -13.60 5.58 -0.73
C ALA A 44 -12.13 5.99 -0.70
N ILE A 45 -11.71 6.56 0.44
CA ILE A 45 -10.30 6.68 0.82
C ILE A 45 -9.95 5.43 1.63
N VAL A 46 -8.90 4.72 1.24
CA VAL A 46 -8.44 3.48 1.90
C VAL A 46 -7.10 3.74 2.57
N VAL A 47 -7.04 3.58 3.89
CA VAL A 47 -5.82 3.74 4.68
C VAL A 47 -5.27 2.38 5.04
N LEU A 48 -4.05 2.08 4.56
CA LEU A 48 -3.35 0.84 4.93
C LEU A 48 -2.83 0.93 6.36
N GLY A 49 -3.04 -0.15 7.12
CA GLY A 49 -2.46 -0.34 8.44
C GLY A 49 -0.93 -0.24 8.45
N ALA A 50 -0.36 0.05 9.59
CA ALA A 50 1.09 0.05 9.80
C ALA A 50 1.46 -0.60 11.12
N ALA A 51 1.23 0.08 12.23
CA ALA A 51 1.35 -0.46 13.58
C ALA A 51 0.54 0.41 14.54
N GLN A 52 0.17 -0.17 15.69
CA GLN A 52 -0.39 0.54 16.82
C GLN A 52 0.39 0.19 18.09
N TYR A 53 0.40 1.07 19.07
CA TYR A 53 1.06 0.85 20.35
C TYR A 53 0.07 1.16 21.47
N VAL A 54 -0.32 0.14 22.22
CA VAL A 54 -1.20 0.26 23.40
C VAL A 54 -2.46 1.10 23.08
N GLY A 55 -3.11 0.83 21.93
CA GLY A 55 -4.35 1.52 21.54
C GLY A 55 -4.16 2.89 20.91
N HIS A 56 -2.94 3.29 20.59
CA HIS A 56 -2.59 4.53 19.87
C HIS A 56 -1.96 4.20 18.52
N PRO A 57 -2.22 4.98 17.46
CA PRO A 57 -1.54 4.77 16.19
C PRO A 57 -0.05 5.06 16.34
N SER A 58 0.80 4.22 15.72
CA SER A 58 2.23 4.52 15.57
C SER A 58 2.44 5.83 14.82
N PRO A 59 3.63 6.46 14.88
CA PRO A 59 3.91 7.67 14.11
C PRO A 59 3.63 7.52 12.61
N VAL A 60 3.91 6.33 12.04
CA VAL A 60 3.65 6.02 10.63
C VAL A 60 2.15 5.93 10.36
N LEU A 61 1.41 5.16 11.15
CA LEU A 61 -0.04 5.05 11.01
C LEU A 61 -0.73 6.40 11.21
N ARG A 62 -0.29 7.18 12.19
CA ARG A 62 -0.80 8.53 12.44
C ARG A 62 -0.62 9.44 11.22
N ALA A 63 0.55 9.46 10.60
CA ALA A 63 0.80 10.27 9.42
C ALA A 63 -0.13 9.89 8.25
N ARG A 64 -0.39 8.59 8.04
CA ARG A 64 -1.35 8.11 7.05
C ARG A 64 -2.78 8.58 7.37
N LEU A 65 -3.20 8.46 8.63
CA LEU A 65 -4.54 8.89 9.06
C LEU A 65 -4.73 10.39 8.92
N ASP A 66 -3.74 11.20 9.32
CA ASP A 66 -3.78 12.66 9.17
C ASP A 66 -3.93 13.05 7.69
N HIS A 67 -3.18 12.39 6.80
CA HIS A 67 -3.30 12.61 5.36
C HIS A 67 -4.69 12.21 4.84
N ALA A 68 -5.20 11.05 5.22
CA ALA A 68 -6.52 10.58 4.80
C ALA A 68 -7.65 11.51 5.30
N ILE A 69 -7.55 12.02 6.53
CA ILE A 69 -8.51 13.00 7.09
C ILE A 69 -8.44 14.32 6.29
N ALA A 70 -7.25 14.77 5.89
CA ALA A 70 -7.10 15.94 5.03
C ALA A 70 -7.76 15.74 3.66
N LEU A 71 -7.61 14.56 3.04
CA LEU A 71 -8.29 14.22 1.78
C LEU A 71 -9.81 14.14 1.96
N TRP A 72 -10.28 13.55 3.07
CA TRP A 72 -11.71 13.48 3.39
C TRP A 72 -12.33 14.86 3.58
N ARG A 73 -11.65 15.79 4.30
CA ARG A 73 -12.09 17.19 4.46
C ARG A 73 -12.16 17.96 3.14
N ARG A 74 -11.43 17.53 2.12
CA ARG A 74 -11.53 18.04 0.74
C ARG A 74 -12.69 17.41 -0.03
N ASN A 75 -13.53 16.60 0.61
CA ASN A 75 -14.67 15.87 0.02
C ASN A 75 -14.26 14.95 -1.15
N LEU A 76 -13.06 14.34 -1.08
CA LEU A 76 -12.59 13.45 -2.15
C LEU A 76 -13.21 12.05 -2.06
N ALA A 77 -13.85 11.67 -0.95
CA ALA A 77 -14.65 10.46 -0.89
C ALA A 77 -15.70 10.52 0.23
N PRO A 78 -16.85 9.86 0.07
CA PRO A 78 -17.88 9.80 1.10
C PRO A 78 -17.56 8.81 2.22
N LYS A 79 -16.67 7.83 1.97
CA LYS A 79 -16.28 6.79 2.90
C LYS A 79 -14.77 6.77 3.13
N LEU A 80 -14.39 6.43 4.37
CA LEU A 80 -13.03 6.18 4.81
C LEU A 80 -12.93 4.72 5.25
N ILE A 81 -12.14 3.90 4.57
CA ILE A 81 -11.88 2.51 4.94
C ILE A 81 -10.52 2.46 5.63
N VAL A 82 -10.50 2.01 6.88
CA VAL A 82 -9.27 1.82 7.64
C VAL A 82 -8.98 0.35 7.81
N THR A 83 -7.78 -0.09 7.47
CA THR A 83 -7.38 -1.50 7.48
C THR A 83 -6.35 -1.80 8.56
N GLY A 84 -6.26 -3.06 8.94
CA GLY A 84 -5.24 -3.60 9.82
C GLY A 84 -5.81 -4.48 10.93
N GLY A 85 -5.27 -5.69 10.98
CA GLY A 85 -5.62 -6.72 11.95
C GLY A 85 -5.11 -6.44 13.36
N THR A 86 -5.25 -7.43 14.23
CA THR A 86 -4.72 -7.42 15.59
C THR A 86 -3.33 -8.05 15.58
N GLY A 87 -2.34 -7.28 16.02
CA GLY A 87 -0.96 -7.76 16.18
C GLY A 87 -0.83 -8.82 17.30
N THR A 88 0.23 -9.61 17.25
CA THR A 88 0.50 -10.60 18.30
C THR A 88 0.70 -9.89 19.65
N GLY A 89 -0.11 -10.27 20.65
CA GLY A 89 -0.10 -9.65 21.98
C GLY A 89 -0.95 -8.38 22.11
N ASP A 90 -1.55 -7.89 21.04
CA ASP A 90 -2.46 -6.75 21.07
C ASP A 90 -3.89 -7.18 21.47
N THR A 91 -4.60 -6.29 22.14
CA THR A 91 -6.01 -6.46 22.50
C THR A 91 -6.97 -5.77 21.52
N THR A 92 -6.45 -5.01 20.57
CA THR A 92 -7.24 -4.24 19.61
C THR A 92 -6.56 -4.21 18.25
N SER A 93 -7.35 -4.18 17.18
CA SER A 93 -6.84 -4.09 15.81
C SER A 93 -6.35 -2.68 15.47
N GLU A 94 -5.40 -2.58 14.52
CA GLU A 94 -4.96 -1.30 13.96
C GLU A 94 -6.14 -0.52 13.35
N ALA A 95 -7.07 -1.21 12.68
CA ALA A 95 -8.27 -0.60 12.13
C ALA A 95 -9.17 0.01 13.22
N ALA A 96 -9.34 -0.67 14.37
CA ALA A 96 -10.12 -0.13 15.49
C ALA A 96 -9.46 1.10 16.12
N VAL A 97 -8.13 1.09 16.23
CA VAL A 97 -7.34 2.26 16.68
C VAL A 97 -7.50 3.42 15.68
N SER A 98 -7.38 3.13 14.39
CA SER A 98 -7.52 4.10 13.30
C SER A 98 -8.91 4.74 13.30
N ARG A 99 -9.98 3.95 13.47
CA ARG A 99 -11.35 4.46 13.58
C ARG A 99 -11.50 5.44 14.73
N ARG A 100 -11.04 5.08 15.94
CA ARG A 100 -11.11 5.99 17.11
C ARG A 100 -10.33 7.28 16.85
N TYR A 101 -9.18 7.19 16.19
CA TYR A 101 -8.40 8.36 15.82
C TYR A 101 -9.16 9.28 14.84
N CYS A 102 -9.73 8.72 13.78
CA CYS A 102 -10.49 9.48 12.78
C CYS A 102 -11.72 10.17 13.40
N ILE A 103 -12.50 9.47 14.24
CA ILE A 103 -13.64 10.04 14.93
C ILE A 103 -13.23 11.24 15.80
N ARG A 104 -12.17 11.11 16.59
CA ARG A 104 -11.63 12.22 17.41
C ARG A 104 -11.18 13.42 16.59
N ASN A 105 -10.83 13.20 15.32
CA ASN A 105 -10.43 14.26 14.38
C ASN A 105 -11.55 14.73 13.46
N GLY A 106 -12.81 14.40 13.77
CA GLY A 106 -13.99 14.98 13.15
C GLY A 106 -14.56 14.21 11.97
N VAL A 107 -14.11 12.97 11.71
CA VAL A 107 -14.76 12.10 10.71
C VAL A 107 -15.95 11.41 11.35
N PRO A 108 -17.18 11.52 10.81
CA PRO A 108 -18.34 10.85 11.32
C PRO A 108 -18.18 9.32 11.36
N SER A 109 -18.71 8.70 12.40
CA SER A 109 -18.52 7.25 12.61
C SER A 109 -19.17 6.38 11.53
N ASP A 110 -20.23 6.85 10.90
CA ASP A 110 -20.97 6.22 9.81
C ASP A 110 -20.25 6.35 8.45
N ALA A 111 -19.33 7.31 8.34
CA ALA A 111 -18.45 7.43 7.18
C ALA A 111 -17.27 6.46 7.21
N ILE A 112 -16.98 5.80 8.35
CA ILE A 112 -15.79 4.95 8.54
C ILE A 112 -16.18 3.48 8.48
N LEU A 113 -15.56 2.75 7.55
CA LEU A 113 -15.61 1.29 7.45
C LEU A 113 -14.30 0.68 7.96
N LEU A 114 -14.39 -0.49 8.59
CA LEU A 114 -13.24 -1.20 9.14
C LEU A 114 -12.96 -2.49 8.38
N GLU A 115 -11.69 -2.74 8.10
CA GLU A 115 -11.16 -4.03 7.73
C GLU A 115 -10.20 -4.48 8.84
N THR A 116 -10.51 -5.54 9.57
CA THR A 116 -9.82 -5.97 10.79
C THR A 116 -9.15 -7.34 10.68
N ASN A 117 -9.28 -8.04 9.56
CA ASN A 117 -8.89 -9.44 9.41
C ASN A 117 -7.58 -9.64 8.65
N GLY A 118 -7.26 -8.73 7.73
CA GLY A 118 -6.07 -8.84 6.89
C GLY A 118 -4.78 -8.77 7.69
N ARG A 119 -3.92 -9.76 7.51
CA ARG A 119 -2.55 -9.83 8.08
C ARG A 119 -1.49 -9.43 7.07
N THR A 120 -1.83 -9.46 5.80
CA THR A 120 -0.98 -9.05 4.68
C THR A 120 -1.65 -7.94 3.89
N THR A 121 -0.87 -7.23 3.08
CA THR A 121 -1.41 -6.20 2.18
C THR A 121 -2.47 -6.77 1.24
N SER A 122 -2.22 -7.98 0.69
CA SER A 122 -3.14 -8.63 -0.24
C SER A 122 -4.46 -8.99 0.41
N GLU A 123 -4.44 -9.60 1.60
CA GLU A 123 -5.65 -9.93 2.36
C GLU A 123 -6.47 -8.67 2.70
N SER A 124 -5.83 -7.61 3.17
CA SER A 124 -6.52 -6.36 3.45
C SER A 124 -7.14 -5.75 2.20
N VAL A 125 -6.43 -5.75 1.07
CA VAL A 125 -6.95 -5.21 -0.19
C VAL A 125 -8.08 -6.08 -0.75
N ALA A 126 -7.99 -7.40 -0.65
CA ALA A 126 -9.08 -8.31 -1.02
C ALA A 126 -10.36 -8.01 -0.21
N ALA A 127 -10.23 -7.83 1.11
CA ALA A 127 -11.36 -7.47 1.96
C ALA A 127 -11.92 -6.06 1.63
N VAL A 128 -11.04 -5.10 1.32
CA VAL A 128 -11.47 -3.78 0.82
C VAL A 128 -12.25 -3.91 -0.48
N ALA A 129 -11.83 -4.79 -1.42
CA ALA A 129 -12.57 -5.02 -2.66
C ALA A 129 -14.00 -5.52 -2.41
N VAL A 130 -14.20 -6.41 -1.43
CA VAL A 130 -15.53 -6.85 -1.00
C VAL A 130 -16.37 -5.69 -0.44
N LEU A 131 -15.79 -4.85 0.42
CA LEU A 131 -16.48 -3.66 0.94
C LEU A 131 -16.87 -2.69 -0.17
N MET A 132 -15.99 -2.46 -1.14
CA MET A 132 -16.26 -1.60 -2.28
C MET A 132 -17.35 -2.16 -3.20
N GLN A 133 -17.38 -3.48 -3.39
CA GLN A 133 -18.46 -4.16 -4.12
C GLN A 133 -19.81 -3.95 -3.44
N GLN A 134 -19.88 -4.03 -2.10
CA GLN A 134 -21.12 -3.73 -1.33
C GLN A 134 -21.57 -2.28 -1.49
N LEU A 135 -20.63 -1.36 -1.71
CA LEU A 135 -20.92 0.05 -2.02
C LEU A 135 -21.29 0.30 -3.48
N GLY A 136 -21.26 -0.74 -4.34
CA GLY A 136 -21.47 -0.60 -5.79
C GLY A 136 -20.37 0.21 -6.50
N ARG A 137 -19.16 0.27 -5.94
CA ARG A 137 -18.03 1.08 -6.42
C ARG A 137 -16.76 0.22 -6.56
N ARG A 138 -15.81 0.71 -7.34
CA ARG A 138 -14.48 0.09 -7.49
C ARG A 138 -13.34 1.08 -7.33
N ASP A 139 -13.62 2.36 -7.47
CA ASP A 139 -12.66 3.46 -7.45
C ASP A 139 -12.26 3.79 -6.00
N VAL A 140 -10.97 3.73 -5.72
CA VAL A 140 -10.42 3.93 -4.37
C VAL A 140 -9.21 4.87 -4.39
N LEU A 141 -9.15 5.77 -3.43
CA LEU A 141 -7.98 6.61 -3.18
C LEU A 141 -7.14 5.96 -2.09
N LEU A 142 -5.99 5.41 -2.46
CA LEU A 142 -5.11 4.64 -1.59
C LEU A 142 -4.15 5.54 -0.83
N VAL A 143 -4.12 5.41 0.48
CA VAL A 143 -3.21 6.14 1.38
C VAL A 143 -2.26 5.18 2.07
N SER A 144 -0.97 5.35 1.84
CA SER A 144 0.11 4.60 2.48
C SER A 144 1.43 5.36 2.35
N ASP A 145 2.55 4.75 2.80
CA ASP A 145 3.87 5.33 2.59
C ASP A 145 4.26 5.40 1.11
N PRO A 146 5.05 6.41 0.69
CA PRO A 146 5.40 6.62 -0.71
C PRO A 146 6.01 5.40 -1.40
N PHE A 147 6.99 4.73 -0.78
CA PHE A 147 7.66 3.55 -1.35
C PHE A 147 6.74 2.34 -1.53
N HIS A 148 5.60 2.29 -0.82
CA HIS A 148 4.65 1.19 -0.88
C HIS A 148 3.61 1.33 -2.02
N MET A 149 3.47 2.52 -2.61
CA MET A 149 2.40 2.85 -3.56
C MET A 149 2.38 1.96 -4.80
N LEU A 150 3.56 1.65 -5.39
CA LEU A 150 3.63 0.79 -6.58
C LEU A 150 3.01 -0.59 -6.30
N ARG A 151 3.49 -1.28 -5.26
CA ARG A 151 3.00 -2.63 -4.93
C ARG A 151 1.53 -2.61 -4.54
N LEU A 152 1.12 -1.64 -3.73
CA LEU A 152 -0.27 -1.49 -3.31
C LEU A 152 -1.23 -1.29 -4.50
N THR A 153 -0.84 -0.47 -5.47
CA THR A 153 -1.63 -0.24 -6.70
C THR A 153 -1.72 -1.51 -7.55
N ILE A 154 -0.63 -2.27 -7.67
CA ILE A 154 -0.64 -3.56 -8.39
C ILE A 154 -1.63 -4.52 -7.73
N ILE A 155 -1.54 -4.68 -6.41
CA ILE A 155 -2.43 -5.57 -5.65
C ILE A 155 -3.89 -5.13 -5.81
N ALA A 156 -4.18 -3.84 -5.64
CA ALA A 156 -5.54 -3.32 -5.74
C ALA A 156 -6.17 -3.59 -7.13
N ARG A 157 -5.42 -3.39 -8.20
CA ARG A 157 -5.89 -3.70 -9.56
C ARG A 157 -6.16 -5.19 -9.75
N ARG A 158 -5.36 -6.06 -9.14
CA ARG A 158 -5.57 -7.51 -9.22
C ARG A 158 -6.82 -7.99 -8.51
N HIS A 159 -7.25 -7.27 -7.48
CA HIS A 159 -8.53 -7.50 -6.81
C HIS A 159 -9.69 -6.70 -7.42
N GLY A 160 -9.55 -6.23 -8.67
CA GLY A 160 -10.63 -5.59 -9.44
C GLY A 160 -10.97 -4.16 -8.99
N LEU A 161 -10.12 -3.53 -8.17
CA LEU A 161 -10.27 -2.13 -7.80
C LEU A 161 -9.68 -1.22 -8.87
N GLU A 162 -10.15 0.03 -8.89
CA GLU A 162 -9.61 1.14 -9.68
C GLU A 162 -8.85 2.09 -8.73
N PRO A 163 -7.56 1.86 -8.49
CA PRO A 163 -6.80 2.58 -7.47
C PRO A 163 -6.20 3.88 -8.01
N TYR A 164 -6.31 4.92 -7.20
CA TYR A 164 -5.59 6.18 -7.32
C TYR A 164 -4.64 6.31 -6.12
N ALA A 165 -3.35 6.50 -6.38
CA ALA A 165 -2.35 6.62 -5.33
C ALA A 165 -2.37 8.03 -4.71
N SER A 166 -2.32 8.10 -3.39
CA SER A 166 -2.05 9.34 -2.65
C SER A 166 -1.04 9.04 -1.54
N PRO A 167 0.26 9.14 -1.86
CA PRO A 167 1.33 8.86 -0.91
C PRO A 167 1.33 9.86 0.24
N THR A 168 1.55 9.35 1.47
CA THR A 168 1.60 10.16 2.69
C THR A 168 2.82 11.09 2.66
N PRO A 169 2.66 12.42 2.56
CA PRO A 169 3.78 13.33 2.39
C PRO A 169 4.62 13.49 3.68
N THR A 170 4.03 13.23 4.83
CA THR A 170 4.64 13.36 6.17
C THR A 170 5.07 12.03 6.76
N SER A 171 5.30 10.99 5.92
CA SER A 171 5.76 9.69 6.40
C SER A 171 7.10 9.80 7.12
N PRO A 172 7.20 9.39 8.40
CA PRO A 172 8.46 9.42 9.15
C PRO A 172 9.55 8.54 8.53
N ILE A 173 9.16 7.43 7.90
CA ILE A 173 10.08 6.52 7.21
C ILE A 173 10.66 7.21 5.97
N ALA A 174 9.81 7.87 5.17
CA ALA A 174 10.24 8.57 3.96
C ALA A 174 11.12 9.80 4.27
N ALA A 175 10.98 10.40 5.46
CA ALA A 175 11.81 11.51 5.92
C ALA A 175 13.26 11.09 6.26
N SER A 176 13.51 9.81 6.58
CA SER A 176 14.84 9.28 6.82
C SER A 176 15.43 8.72 5.53
N PRO A 177 16.54 9.27 4.98
CA PRO A 177 17.16 8.75 3.75
C PRO A 177 17.52 7.27 3.84
N VAL A 178 18.06 6.82 4.99
CA VAL A 178 18.48 5.43 5.22
C VAL A 178 17.28 4.49 5.19
N GLU A 179 16.23 4.80 5.97
CA GLU A 179 15.03 3.97 6.02
C GLU A 179 14.30 3.99 4.67
N ARG A 180 14.20 5.14 4.01
CA ARG A 180 13.60 5.27 2.68
C ARG A 180 14.29 4.32 1.68
N TRP A 181 15.62 4.31 1.60
CA TRP A 181 16.37 3.40 0.72
C TRP A 181 16.13 1.94 1.07
N LYS A 182 16.19 1.59 2.35
CA LYS A 182 15.95 0.23 2.84
C LYS A 182 14.56 -0.29 2.41
N TYR A 183 13.53 0.52 2.62
CA TYR A 183 12.16 0.15 2.21
C TYR A 183 11.99 0.14 0.69
N ALA A 184 12.53 1.11 -0.04
CA ALA A 184 12.47 1.14 -1.50
C ALA A 184 13.14 -0.09 -2.14
N LEU A 185 14.30 -0.52 -1.63
CA LEU A 185 14.96 -1.75 -2.05
C LEU A 185 14.08 -2.98 -1.77
N GLY A 186 13.46 -3.07 -0.58
CA GLY A 186 12.53 -4.15 -0.26
C GLY A 186 11.32 -4.18 -1.20
N GLU A 187 10.72 -3.03 -1.47
CA GLU A 187 9.56 -2.92 -2.36
C GLU A 187 9.92 -3.17 -3.83
N SER A 188 11.14 -2.85 -4.28
CA SER A 188 11.60 -3.15 -5.65
C SER A 188 11.64 -4.64 -5.98
N ILE A 189 11.76 -5.50 -4.95
CA ILE A 189 11.68 -6.96 -5.07
C ILE A 189 10.22 -7.43 -4.94
N LYS A 190 9.49 -6.89 -3.96
CA LYS A 190 8.12 -7.33 -3.66
C LYS A 190 7.11 -6.92 -4.73
N ALA A 191 7.29 -5.78 -5.40
CA ALA A 191 6.35 -5.29 -6.41
C ALA A 191 6.28 -6.20 -7.64
N PRO A 192 7.39 -6.66 -8.26
CA PRO A 192 7.33 -7.67 -9.32
C PRO A 192 6.75 -9.00 -8.85
N MET A 193 7.06 -9.42 -7.61
CA MET A 193 6.49 -10.65 -7.05
C MET A 193 4.96 -10.55 -6.90
N ALA A 194 4.44 -9.42 -6.43
CA ALA A 194 3.00 -9.18 -6.37
C ALA A 194 2.37 -9.23 -7.77
N PHE A 195 3.07 -8.72 -8.79
CA PHE A 195 2.60 -8.80 -10.17
C PHE A 195 2.52 -10.24 -10.70
N ILE A 196 3.41 -11.13 -10.26
CA ILE A 196 3.51 -12.52 -10.78
C ILE A 196 2.67 -13.48 -9.92
N LEU A 197 2.74 -13.37 -8.60
CA LEU A 197 2.25 -14.38 -7.66
C LEU A 197 0.82 -14.12 -7.16
N GLU A 198 0.38 -12.86 -7.13
CA GLU A 198 -0.99 -12.59 -6.73
C GLU A 198 -1.92 -12.91 -7.89
N ARG A 199 -2.67 -14.02 -7.78
CA ARG A 199 -3.70 -14.38 -8.72
C ARG A 199 -4.81 -13.35 -8.73
N SER A 200 -5.25 -12.96 -9.93
CA SER A 200 -6.54 -12.32 -10.11
C SER A 200 -7.61 -13.39 -9.90
N ASP A 201 -8.25 -13.39 -8.76
CA ASP A 201 -9.49 -14.14 -8.57
C ASP A 201 -10.58 -13.44 -9.40
N HIS A 202 -10.88 -14.04 -10.55
CA HIS A 202 -12.01 -13.68 -11.43
C HIS A 202 -13.20 -14.57 -11.11
#